data_b7e3507a946ba92cf9466b74d9e0e9b9
#
_entry.id   b7e3507a946ba92cf9466b74d9e0e9b9
#
_cell.length_a   1.000
_cell.length_b   1.000
_cell.length_c   1.000
_cell.angle_alpha   90.00
_cell.angle_beta   90.00
_cell.angle_gamma   90.00
#
_symmetry.space_group_name_H-M   'P 1'
#
loop_
_entity.id
_entity.type
_entity.pdbx_description
1 polymer ?
#
loop_
_entity_poly.entity_id
_entity_poly.type
_entity_poly.pdbx_seq_one_letter_code
_entity_poly.pdbx_strand_id
1 'polypeptide(L)'
;MTRVIHTGDTHIGYRQYHSPERRDDFLAAFDRVVEDAIEDDVDAVVHAGDLFHDRRPGLIDLHGTISVLRKLNRADIPFLAIVGNHESTHGQQWLDLFETLGLATRLGPSPVLVGDTAFYGLDHVPLSKRDELEYEFDEHDADTAALVAHGLFQPFEFGNWDAEEVLTEASVDFDAMLLGDNHKPQREEVADAWVTYCGSTERASASERDDRGYNIVHFSDDVTITRRGIPTRDFEYVSVTLGEDDGIDRVRDAIREYDVEDSVVLISIEGEGKDVTPARVEEFALEAGALVARITDRREIEAEADELSVSFADPDDAVRQRVREMGLSEAAHELDELVRASKVADSNVRAAIEDHVSTRIADDVGAFEPMEGEGSESTDEESETDGSDISVSVSSSPEDGTAVAVESTADSPADDGSEVGSQDSIEGSIAESQPVESSADAESTAETESTDDTESMDETGSTGDAASADDSDVEAESDAADAADGTDGQVSMEDYL
;
A
#
# COMPACT_ATOMS: atom_id res chain seq x y z
N MET A 1 3.88 30.14 4.93
CA MET A 1 4.15 28.88 5.68
C MET A 1 3.13 27.85 5.26
N THR A 2 3.56 26.69 4.80
CA THR A 2 2.67 25.61 4.35
C THR A 2 2.88 24.37 5.22
N ARG A 3 1.81 23.75 5.72
CA ARG A 3 1.84 22.52 6.53
C ARG A 3 1.07 21.42 5.85
N VAL A 4 1.74 20.35 5.49
CA VAL A 4 1.10 19.22 4.79
C VAL A 4 1.32 17.91 5.53
N ILE A 5 0.41 16.96 5.32
CA ILE A 5 0.65 15.56 5.62
C ILE A 5 1.26 14.90 4.38
N HIS A 6 2.42 14.26 4.55
CA HIS A 6 3.05 13.39 3.55
C HIS A 6 2.79 11.94 3.93
N THR A 7 2.06 11.24 3.09
CA THR A 7 1.69 9.83 3.20
C THR A 7 1.91 9.11 1.87
N GLY A 8 1.86 7.79 1.84
CA GLY A 8 2.01 6.95 0.66
C GLY A 8 1.83 5.49 1.03
N ASP A 9 1.99 4.58 0.08
CA ASP A 9 2.00 3.13 0.29
C ASP A 9 0.80 2.67 1.16
N THR A 10 -0.38 3.20 0.81
CA THR A 10 -1.64 2.90 1.53
C THR A 10 -2.24 1.58 1.12
N HIS A 11 -1.89 1.05 -0.07
CA HIS A 11 -2.25 -0.27 -0.57
C HIS A 11 -3.71 -0.67 -0.34
N ILE A 12 -4.65 0.26 -0.53
CA ILE A 12 -6.07 0.00 -0.35
C ILE A 12 -6.48 -1.19 -1.22
N GLY A 13 -7.17 -2.15 -0.61
CA GLY A 13 -7.61 -3.38 -1.25
C GLY A 13 -6.69 -4.59 -1.03
N TYR A 14 -5.54 -4.43 -0.37
CA TYR A 14 -4.63 -5.52 -0.09
C TYR A 14 -5.26 -6.52 0.90
N ARG A 15 -5.46 -7.74 0.41
CA ARG A 15 -5.96 -8.87 1.21
C ARG A 15 -4.79 -9.65 1.79
N GLN A 16 -4.02 -9.02 2.65
CA GLN A 16 -2.90 -9.66 3.32
C GLN A 16 -3.39 -10.95 4.02
N TYR A 17 -2.67 -12.05 3.82
CA TYR A 17 -3.02 -13.39 4.32
C TYR A 17 -4.40 -13.89 3.85
N HIS A 18 -4.96 -13.34 2.77
CA HIS A 18 -6.30 -13.62 2.25
C HIS A 18 -7.44 -13.22 3.20
N SER A 19 -7.16 -12.42 4.24
CA SER A 19 -8.17 -11.92 5.18
C SER A 19 -8.93 -10.73 4.60
N PRO A 20 -10.28 -10.74 4.65
CA PRO A 20 -11.08 -9.57 4.34
C PRO A 20 -10.91 -8.47 5.39
N GLU A 21 -10.67 -8.80 6.66
CA GLU A 21 -10.44 -7.84 7.73
C GLU A 21 -9.15 -7.06 7.48
N ARG A 22 -8.07 -7.74 7.04
CA ARG A 22 -6.83 -7.06 6.67
C ARG A 22 -7.03 -6.07 5.50
N ARG A 23 -7.89 -6.39 4.55
CA ARG A 23 -8.26 -5.45 3.49
C ARG A 23 -8.92 -4.18 4.04
N ASP A 24 -9.80 -4.35 5.02
CA ASP A 24 -10.49 -3.23 5.64
C ASP A 24 -9.54 -2.38 6.50
N ASP A 25 -8.52 -3.00 7.11
CA ASP A 25 -7.48 -2.32 7.90
C ASP A 25 -6.70 -1.30 7.06
N PHE A 26 -6.33 -1.62 5.81
CA PHE A 26 -5.61 -0.69 4.92
C PHE A 26 -6.43 0.57 4.61
N LEU A 27 -7.73 0.42 4.35
CA LEU A 27 -8.62 1.56 4.15
C LEU A 27 -8.81 2.36 5.44
N ALA A 28 -8.93 1.68 6.59
CA ALA A 28 -9.11 2.32 7.88
C ALA A 28 -7.87 3.12 8.30
N ALA A 29 -6.66 2.61 7.99
CA ALA A 29 -5.41 3.32 8.23
C ALA A 29 -5.34 4.64 7.43
N PHE A 30 -5.71 4.60 6.13
CA PHE A 30 -5.79 5.80 5.33
C PHE A 30 -6.88 6.77 5.80
N ASP A 31 -8.05 6.25 6.19
CA ASP A 31 -9.13 7.07 6.76
C ASP A 31 -8.67 7.80 8.02
N ARG A 32 -7.86 7.14 8.87
CA ARG A 32 -7.26 7.76 10.06
C ARG A 32 -6.33 8.91 9.71
N VAL A 33 -5.48 8.76 8.68
CA VAL A 33 -4.62 9.86 8.19
C VAL A 33 -5.45 11.06 7.77
N VAL A 34 -6.56 10.82 7.08
CA VAL A 34 -7.49 11.88 6.64
C VAL A 34 -8.21 12.54 7.81
N GLU A 35 -8.62 11.78 8.82
CA GLU A 35 -9.21 12.34 10.04
C GLU A 35 -8.23 13.25 10.78
N ASP A 36 -6.97 12.81 10.92
CA ASP A 36 -5.90 13.60 11.52
C ASP A 36 -5.61 14.88 10.72
N ALA A 37 -5.65 14.80 9.36
CA ALA A 37 -5.48 15.95 8.48
C ALA A 37 -6.56 17.02 8.72
N ILE A 38 -7.80 16.59 8.89
CA ILE A 38 -8.94 17.47 9.16
C ILE A 38 -8.87 18.05 10.58
N GLU A 39 -8.52 17.23 11.57
CA GLU A 39 -8.38 17.67 12.98
C GLU A 39 -7.28 18.71 13.12
N ASP A 40 -6.18 18.53 12.40
CA ASP A 40 -5.03 19.43 12.43
C ASP A 40 -5.18 20.66 11.53
N ASP A 41 -6.22 20.72 10.68
CA ASP A 41 -6.43 21.80 9.70
C ASP A 41 -5.18 22.04 8.86
N VAL A 42 -4.68 20.98 8.19
CA VAL A 42 -3.49 21.06 7.34
C VAL A 42 -3.83 21.69 5.98
N ASP A 43 -2.84 22.29 5.32
CA ASP A 43 -3.05 22.95 4.03
C ASP A 43 -3.25 21.97 2.87
N ALA A 44 -2.71 20.74 2.97
CA ALA A 44 -2.93 19.67 2.00
C ALA A 44 -2.55 18.29 2.58
N VAL A 45 -3.04 17.23 1.93
CA VAL A 45 -2.53 15.86 2.04
C VAL A 45 -1.81 15.51 0.75
N VAL A 46 -0.52 15.13 0.85
CA VAL A 46 0.34 14.74 -0.27
C VAL A 46 0.57 13.24 -0.20
N HIS A 47 0.19 12.51 -1.24
CA HIS A 47 0.29 11.06 -1.32
C HIS A 47 1.32 10.64 -2.37
N ALA A 48 2.36 9.96 -1.93
CA ALA A 48 3.52 9.61 -2.73
C ALA A 48 3.39 8.26 -3.49
N GLY A 49 2.19 7.94 -3.98
CA GLY A 49 1.93 6.74 -4.80
C GLY A 49 1.52 5.50 -4.00
N ASP A 50 1.14 4.44 -4.70
CA ASP A 50 0.62 3.18 -4.18
C ASP A 50 -0.62 3.37 -3.29
N LEU A 51 -1.58 4.15 -3.84
CA LEU A 51 -2.89 4.32 -3.24
C LEU A 51 -3.66 2.99 -3.19
N PHE A 52 -3.58 2.20 -4.27
CA PHE A 52 -4.18 0.87 -4.36
C PHE A 52 -3.10 -0.21 -4.44
N HIS A 53 -3.39 -1.36 -3.86
CA HIS A 53 -2.49 -2.52 -3.95
C HIS A 53 -2.45 -3.14 -5.34
N ASP A 54 -3.53 -3.07 -6.08
CA ASP A 54 -3.68 -3.68 -7.41
C ASP A 54 -3.97 -2.66 -8.50
N ARG A 55 -3.46 -2.91 -9.70
CA ARG A 55 -3.80 -2.15 -10.93
C ARG A 55 -5.30 -2.11 -11.21
N ARG A 56 -6.07 -3.06 -10.68
CA ARG A 56 -7.52 -3.19 -10.82
C ARG A 56 -8.18 -3.30 -9.46
N PRO A 57 -8.29 -2.19 -8.72
CA PRO A 57 -8.98 -2.18 -7.44
C PRO A 57 -10.43 -2.62 -7.60
N GLY A 58 -10.96 -3.29 -6.58
CA GLY A 58 -12.35 -3.69 -6.55
C GLY A 58 -13.29 -2.50 -6.37
N LEU A 59 -14.56 -2.67 -6.76
CA LEU A 59 -15.56 -1.61 -6.61
C LEU A 59 -15.70 -1.16 -5.14
N ILE A 60 -15.52 -2.05 -4.19
CA ILE A 60 -15.61 -1.72 -2.77
C ILE A 60 -14.45 -0.84 -2.33
N ASP A 61 -13.24 -1.06 -2.89
CA ASP A 61 -12.06 -0.24 -2.61
C ASP A 61 -12.21 1.16 -3.18
N LEU A 62 -12.67 1.25 -4.44
CA LEU A 62 -12.98 2.53 -5.09
C LEU A 62 -14.04 3.32 -4.31
N HIS A 63 -15.12 2.65 -3.88
CA HIS A 63 -16.16 3.28 -3.10
C HIS A 63 -15.68 3.76 -1.74
N GLY A 64 -14.86 2.95 -1.06
CA GLY A 64 -14.22 3.31 0.21
C GLY A 64 -13.32 4.54 0.05
N THR A 65 -12.40 4.50 -0.93
CA THR A 65 -11.49 5.61 -1.23
C THR A 65 -12.23 6.90 -1.56
N ILE A 66 -13.26 6.84 -2.41
CA ILE A 66 -14.10 8.01 -2.71
C ILE A 66 -14.74 8.56 -1.43
N SER A 67 -15.17 7.70 -0.52
CA SER A 67 -15.80 8.11 0.74
C SER A 67 -14.82 8.85 1.66
N VAL A 68 -13.58 8.37 1.72
CA VAL A 68 -12.49 8.98 2.49
C VAL A 68 -12.07 10.31 1.87
N LEU A 69 -11.79 10.36 0.56
CA LEU A 69 -11.40 11.59 -0.13
C LEU A 69 -12.47 12.69 -0.07
N ARG A 70 -13.73 12.30 -0.03
CA ARG A 70 -14.84 13.27 0.19
C ARG A 70 -14.80 13.93 1.57
N LYS A 71 -14.19 13.34 2.59
CA LYS A 71 -14.00 14.00 3.90
C LYS A 71 -13.04 15.18 3.73
N LEU A 72 -11.90 15.01 3.05
CA LEU A 72 -10.94 16.09 2.74
C LEU A 72 -11.60 17.20 1.91
N ASN A 73 -12.30 16.82 0.84
CA ASN A 73 -12.98 17.77 -0.03
C ASN A 73 -14.03 18.62 0.71
N ARG A 74 -14.73 18.05 1.69
CA ARG A 74 -15.69 18.83 2.53
C ARG A 74 -15.01 19.74 3.55
N ALA A 75 -13.78 19.44 3.89
CA ALA A 75 -12.94 20.27 4.76
C ALA A 75 -12.11 21.29 3.98
N ASP A 76 -12.31 21.37 2.65
CA ASP A 76 -11.53 22.22 1.74
C ASP A 76 -10.02 21.95 1.79
N ILE A 77 -9.61 20.71 2.14
CA ILE A 77 -8.22 20.25 2.15
C ILE A 77 -7.94 19.50 0.85
N PRO A 78 -7.03 19.98 -0.03
CA PRO A 78 -6.68 19.29 -1.27
C PRO A 78 -5.92 18.00 -1.00
N PHE A 79 -6.22 16.98 -1.81
CA PHE A 79 -5.49 15.74 -1.89
C PHE A 79 -4.63 15.76 -3.16
N LEU A 80 -3.31 15.87 -2.99
CA LEU A 80 -2.31 15.89 -4.06
C LEU A 80 -1.67 14.51 -4.14
N ALA A 81 -1.56 13.91 -5.33
CA ALA A 81 -1.03 12.56 -5.42
C ALA A 81 -0.31 12.30 -6.73
N ILE A 82 0.56 11.30 -6.71
CA ILE A 82 1.20 10.67 -7.86
C ILE A 82 0.81 9.21 -7.96
N VAL A 83 1.15 8.58 -9.09
CA VAL A 83 0.89 7.16 -9.35
C VAL A 83 2.09 6.32 -8.93
N GLY A 84 1.85 5.30 -8.10
CA GLY A 84 2.84 4.29 -7.72
C GLY A 84 2.93 3.15 -8.73
N ASN A 85 3.77 2.15 -8.42
CA ASN A 85 3.99 1.00 -9.29
C ASN A 85 2.87 -0.05 -9.23
N HIS A 86 2.21 -0.19 -8.06
CA HIS A 86 1.14 -1.17 -7.87
C HIS A 86 -0.12 -0.83 -8.66
N GLU A 87 -0.47 0.43 -8.74
CA GLU A 87 -1.70 0.91 -9.37
C GLU A 87 -1.50 1.44 -10.79
N SER A 88 -0.26 1.55 -11.27
CA SER A 88 0.05 2.07 -12.60
C SER A 88 -0.62 1.25 -13.71
N THR A 89 -1.36 1.92 -14.58
CA THR A 89 -2.05 1.33 -15.72
C THR A 89 -1.51 1.87 -17.04
N HIS A 90 -1.79 1.16 -18.15
CA HIS A 90 -1.52 1.70 -19.48
C HIS A 90 -2.65 2.66 -19.87
N GLY A 91 -2.39 3.97 -19.92
CA GLY A 91 -3.36 5.00 -20.27
C GLY A 91 -3.90 5.77 -19.07
N GLN A 92 -5.22 5.82 -18.90
CA GLN A 92 -5.83 6.57 -17.80
C GLN A 92 -5.54 5.91 -16.44
N GLN A 93 -5.22 6.74 -15.45
CA GLN A 93 -4.93 6.31 -14.09
C GLN A 93 -6.18 6.45 -13.20
N TRP A 94 -6.19 5.77 -12.06
CA TRP A 94 -7.26 5.92 -11.08
C TRP A 94 -7.31 7.34 -10.50
N LEU A 95 -6.16 8.01 -10.39
CA LEU A 95 -6.09 9.42 -10.00
C LEU A 95 -6.82 10.33 -10.99
N ASP A 96 -6.78 10.06 -12.29
CA ASP A 96 -7.50 10.83 -13.30
C ASP A 96 -9.02 10.75 -13.08
N LEU A 97 -9.54 9.60 -12.60
CA LEU A 97 -10.93 9.46 -12.18
C LEU A 97 -11.24 10.33 -10.96
N PHE A 98 -10.40 10.32 -9.93
CA PHE A 98 -10.61 11.13 -8.73
C PHE A 98 -10.48 12.63 -9.01
N GLU A 99 -9.59 13.01 -9.93
CA GLU A 99 -9.48 14.39 -10.42
C GLU A 99 -10.75 14.82 -11.16
N THR A 100 -11.28 13.98 -12.07
CA THR A 100 -12.57 14.23 -12.74
C THR A 100 -13.71 14.40 -11.75
N LEU A 101 -13.67 13.70 -10.60
CA LEU A 101 -14.65 13.83 -9.52
C LEU A 101 -14.40 15.04 -8.61
N GLY A 102 -13.32 15.80 -8.82
CA GLY A 102 -12.90 16.92 -7.96
C GLY A 102 -12.47 16.49 -6.56
N LEU A 103 -11.92 15.27 -6.42
CA LEU A 103 -11.51 14.69 -5.14
C LEU A 103 -10.00 14.62 -4.97
N ALA A 104 -9.24 14.76 -6.05
CA ALA A 104 -7.77 14.71 -6.06
C ALA A 104 -7.23 15.68 -7.10
N THR A 105 -5.96 16.03 -6.97
CA THR A 105 -5.15 16.66 -8.00
C THR A 105 -3.95 15.77 -8.27
N ARG A 106 -3.81 15.27 -9.49
CA ARG A 106 -2.63 14.52 -9.89
C ARG A 106 -1.47 15.47 -10.12
N LEU A 107 -0.38 15.25 -9.41
CA LEU A 107 0.85 16.02 -9.59
C LEU A 107 1.59 15.58 -10.85
N GLY A 108 2.31 16.51 -11.44
CA GLY A 108 3.10 16.31 -12.65
C GLY A 108 4.20 17.37 -12.76
N PRO A 109 4.71 17.64 -13.97
CA PRO A 109 5.79 18.62 -14.19
C PRO A 109 5.34 20.08 -13.99
N SER A 110 4.04 20.36 -13.98
CA SER A 110 3.52 21.71 -13.69
C SER A 110 3.22 21.88 -12.19
N PRO A 111 3.55 23.04 -11.59
CA PRO A 111 3.39 23.24 -10.15
C PRO A 111 1.93 23.31 -9.72
N VAL A 112 1.61 22.67 -8.60
CA VAL A 112 0.38 22.87 -7.85
C VAL A 112 0.70 23.67 -6.61
N LEU A 113 0.14 24.87 -6.50
CA LEU A 113 0.41 25.78 -5.39
C LEU A 113 -0.49 25.49 -4.20
N VAL A 114 0.12 25.31 -3.04
CA VAL A 114 -0.55 25.24 -1.73
C VAL A 114 0.15 26.23 -0.80
N GLY A 115 -0.56 27.26 -0.38
CA GLY A 115 0.07 28.35 0.36
C GLY A 115 1.26 28.95 -0.41
N ASP A 116 2.43 28.98 0.22
CA ASP A 116 3.67 29.53 -0.36
C ASP A 116 4.58 28.42 -0.94
N THR A 117 4.06 27.20 -1.17
CA THR A 117 4.84 26.04 -1.63
C THR A 117 4.30 25.50 -2.97
N ALA A 118 5.22 25.22 -3.90
CA ALA A 118 4.92 24.57 -5.19
C ALA A 118 5.18 23.06 -5.09
N PHE A 119 4.16 22.23 -5.39
CA PHE A 119 4.27 20.77 -5.40
C PHE A 119 4.32 20.26 -6.83
N TYR A 120 5.27 19.38 -7.10
CA TYR A 120 5.47 18.70 -8.37
C TYR A 120 5.39 17.20 -8.19
N GLY A 121 5.15 16.46 -9.26
CA GLY A 121 5.03 15.01 -9.23
C GLY A 121 5.87 14.30 -10.27
N LEU A 122 6.44 13.18 -9.85
CA LEU A 122 7.08 12.20 -10.72
C LEU A 122 6.47 10.83 -10.41
N ASP A 123 5.57 10.38 -11.27
CA ASP A 123 4.99 9.04 -11.18
C ASP A 123 6.07 7.96 -11.20
N HIS A 124 5.76 6.76 -10.72
CA HIS A 124 6.68 5.65 -10.81
C HIS A 124 7.18 5.41 -12.25
N VAL A 125 8.48 5.34 -12.41
CA VAL A 125 9.14 5.04 -13.70
C VAL A 125 9.93 3.73 -13.56
N PRO A 126 9.64 2.71 -14.40
CA PRO A 126 10.41 1.48 -14.44
C PRO A 126 11.91 1.73 -14.68
N LEU A 127 12.77 0.92 -14.05
CA LEU A 127 14.22 1.06 -14.10
C LEU A 127 14.77 1.23 -15.53
N SER A 128 14.23 0.46 -16.49
CA SER A 128 14.67 0.49 -17.90
C SER A 128 14.36 1.78 -18.65
N LYS A 129 13.55 2.67 -18.06
CA LYS A 129 13.18 3.95 -18.67
C LYS A 129 13.77 5.16 -17.98
N ARG A 130 14.45 4.96 -16.85
CA ARG A 130 14.99 6.07 -16.05
C ARG A 130 16.13 6.80 -16.75
N ASP A 131 16.99 6.09 -17.51
CA ASP A 131 18.08 6.68 -18.28
C ASP A 131 17.60 7.62 -19.42
N GLU A 132 16.31 7.58 -19.77
CA GLU A 132 15.70 8.42 -20.79
C GLU A 132 14.93 9.61 -20.21
N LEU A 133 14.89 9.75 -18.87
CA LEU A 133 14.16 10.82 -18.21
C LEU A 133 14.91 12.15 -18.32
N GLU A 134 14.15 13.19 -18.60
CA GLU A 134 14.57 14.57 -18.50
C GLU A 134 13.76 15.18 -17.32
N TYR A 135 14.45 15.74 -16.32
CA TYR A 135 13.80 16.31 -15.13
C TYR A 135 13.38 17.76 -15.38
N GLU A 136 12.55 17.95 -16.41
CA GLU A 136 12.03 19.24 -16.83
C GLU A 136 10.71 19.55 -16.12
N PHE A 137 10.72 20.61 -15.31
CA PHE A 137 9.56 21.11 -14.57
C PHE A 137 9.28 22.57 -14.94
N ASP A 138 8.00 22.98 -14.91
CA ASP A 138 7.61 24.37 -15.18
C ASP A 138 8.03 25.28 -14.01
N GLU A 139 8.44 26.50 -14.32
CA GLU A 139 8.84 27.51 -13.32
C GLU A 139 7.66 27.87 -12.39
N HIS A 140 7.98 28.31 -11.17
CA HIS A 140 7.01 28.79 -10.19
C HIS A 140 7.49 30.10 -9.53
N ASP A 141 6.55 30.83 -8.88
CA ASP A 141 6.83 32.03 -8.09
C ASP A 141 6.66 31.78 -6.57
N ALA A 142 6.55 30.52 -6.13
CA ALA A 142 6.40 30.16 -4.72
C ALA A 142 7.74 30.31 -3.96
N ASP A 143 7.67 30.45 -2.63
CA ASP A 143 8.84 30.63 -1.77
C ASP A 143 9.63 29.31 -1.61
N THR A 144 8.93 28.16 -1.67
CA THR A 144 9.50 26.81 -1.54
C THR A 144 8.93 25.86 -2.58
N ALA A 145 9.65 24.78 -2.88
CA ALA A 145 9.22 23.75 -3.80
C ALA A 145 9.46 22.33 -3.26
N ALA A 146 8.55 21.41 -3.56
CA ALA A 146 8.68 20.01 -3.21
C ALA A 146 8.39 19.09 -4.40
N LEU A 147 9.27 18.10 -4.63
CA LEU A 147 9.06 17.02 -5.58
C LEU A 147 8.44 15.81 -4.85
N VAL A 148 7.35 15.29 -5.36
CA VAL A 148 6.74 14.04 -4.89
C VAL A 148 7.09 12.94 -5.89
N ALA A 149 7.73 11.85 -5.43
CA ALA A 149 8.18 10.79 -6.31
C ALA A 149 7.97 9.40 -5.69
N HIS A 150 7.88 8.37 -6.56
CA HIS A 150 7.67 6.99 -6.12
C HIS A 150 8.74 6.07 -6.70
N GLY A 151 9.55 5.48 -5.83
CA GLY A 151 10.64 4.59 -6.17
C GLY A 151 11.65 4.42 -5.04
N LEU A 152 12.64 3.53 -5.24
CA LEU A 152 13.70 3.27 -4.27
C LEU A 152 14.92 4.15 -4.57
N PHE A 153 15.14 5.17 -3.74
CA PHE A 153 16.18 6.17 -3.94
C PHE A 153 17.41 5.97 -3.05
N GLN A 154 18.60 6.21 -3.62
CA GLN A 154 19.81 6.43 -2.83
C GLN A 154 19.72 7.82 -2.14
N PRO A 155 20.34 7.98 -0.96
CA PRO A 155 21.29 7.08 -0.30
C PRO A 155 20.65 6.00 0.60
N PHE A 156 19.33 5.84 0.55
CA PHE A 156 18.67 4.84 1.39
C PHE A 156 19.00 3.40 0.96
N GLU A 157 18.88 2.48 1.92
CA GLU A 157 19.14 1.07 1.69
C GLU A 157 18.25 0.53 0.55
N PHE A 158 18.82 -0.26 -0.36
CA PHE A 158 18.20 -0.81 -1.58
C PHE A 158 17.85 0.23 -2.66
N GLY A 159 18.25 1.49 -2.50
CA GLY A 159 18.06 2.52 -3.52
C GLY A 159 18.73 2.15 -4.84
N ASN A 160 17.97 2.28 -5.93
CA ASN A 160 18.39 2.04 -7.30
C ASN A 160 18.14 3.24 -8.23
N TRP A 161 17.79 4.38 -7.64
CA TRP A 161 17.62 5.67 -8.29
C TRP A 161 18.37 6.72 -7.49
N ASP A 162 19.14 7.57 -8.14
CA ASP A 162 19.98 8.55 -7.45
C ASP A 162 19.19 9.83 -7.18
N ALA A 163 18.93 10.13 -5.89
CA ALA A 163 18.21 11.34 -5.51
C ALA A 163 19.04 12.62 -5.76
N GLU A 164 20.38 12.56 -5.63
CA GLU A 164 21.27 13.68 -5.90
C GLU A 164 21.25 14.03 -7.40
N GLU A 165 21.25 13.02 -8.28
CA GLU A 165 21.12 13.22 -9.72
C GLU A 165 19.78 13.89 -10.05
N VAL A 166 18.64 13.38 -9.55
CA VAL A 166 17.31 13.97 -9.78
C VAL A 166 17.25 15.41 -9.33
N LEU A 167 17.74 15.72 -8.11
CA LEU A 167 17.71 17.07 -7.53
C LEU A 167 18.63 18.05 -8.26
N THR A 168 19.78 17.60 -8.75
CA THR A 168 20.77 18.48 -9.42
C THR A 168 20.50 18.68 -10.90
N GLU A 169 19.84 17.72 -11.56
CA GLU A 169 19.47 17.82 -12.99
C GLU A 169 18.10 18.45 -13.21
N ALA A 170 17.27 18.56 -12.15
CA ALA A 170 15.98 19.21 -12.24
C ALA A 170 16.07 20.66 -12.67
N SER A 171 15.14 21.13 -13.52
CA SER A 171 15.05 22.53 -13.97
C SER A 171 14.56 23.49 -12.89
N VAL A 172 14.12 22.97 -11.72
CA VAL A 172 13.62 23.69 -10.53
C VAL A 172 14.42 23.26 -9.31
N ASP A 173 14.80 24.20 -8.45
CA ASP A 173 15.42 23.90 -7.17
C ASP A 173 14.35 23.43 -6.18
N PHE A 174 14.54 22.25 -5.56
CA PHE A 174 13.61 21.66 -4.59
C PHE A 174 14.17 21.77 -3.16
N ASP A 175 13.32 22.18 -2.21
CA ASP A 175 13.62 22.20 -0.77
C ASP A 175 13.36 20.84 -0.12
N ALA A 176 12.48 20.02 -0.72
CA ALA A 176 12.17 18.68 -0.24
C ALA A 176 11.80 17.71 -1.38
N MET A 177 12.13 16.43 -1.17
CA MET A 177 11.69 15.31 -1.99
C MET A 177 10.89 14.33 -1.11
N LEU A 178 9.59 14.21 -1.39
CA LEU A 178 8.63 13.42 -0.63
C LEU A 178 8.39 12.08 -1.33
N LEU A 179 8.86 10.99 -0.73
CA LEU A 179 8.98 9.68 -1.38
C LEU A 179 7.99 8.63 -0.88
N GLY A 180 7.54 7.75 -1.80
CA GLY A 180 6.89 6.46 -1.55
C GLY A 180 7.69 5.29 -2.13
N ASP A 181 7.18 4.05 -2.03
CA ASP A 181 7.75 2.73 -2.40
C ASP A 181 8.54 2.06 -1.25
N ASN A 182 9.19 2.81 -0.38
CA ASN A 182 9.85 2.25 0.78
C ASN A 182 8.95 2.34 2.01
N HIS A 183 8.43 1.21 2.45
CA HIS A 183 7.52 1.13 3.60
C HIS A 183 8.17 1.49 4.93
N LYS A 184 9.51 1.67 4.96
CA LYS A 184 10.25 2.10 6.14
C LYS A 184 10.42 3.62 6.15
N PRO A 185 9.96 4.33 7.20
CA PRO A 185 10.15 5.77 7.28
C PRO A 185 11.64 6.10 7.45
N GLN A 186 12.14 6.99 6.61
CA GLN A 186 13.54 7.42 6.60
C GLN A 186 13.63 8.87 6.14
N ARG A 187 14.72 9.57 6.46
CA ARG A 187 15.02 10.92 5.96
C ARG A 187 16.52 11.16 5.97
N GLU A 188 16.99 11.86 4.95
CA GLU A 188 18.36 12.30 4.79
C GLU A 188 18.36 13.68 4.11
N GLU A 189 19.43 14.42 4.24
CA GLU A 189 19.64 15.68 3.52
C GLU A 189 20.57 15.38 2.33
N VAL A 190 20.09 15.69 1.11
CA VAL A 190 20.79 15.43 -0.15
C VAL A 190 20.74 16.68 -1.00
N ALA A 191 21.88 17.18 -1.49
CA ALA A 191 21.98 18.37 -2.33
C ALA A 191 21.22 19.60 -1.76
N ASP A 192 21.35 19.83 -0.45
CA ASP A 192 20.69 20.91 0.30
C ASP A 192 19.15 20.77 0.40
N ALA A 193 18.55 19.61 -0.02
CA ALA A 193 17.13 19.31 0.11
C ALA A 193 16.87 18.18 1.11
N TRP A 194 15.72 18.20 1.77
CA TRP A 194 15.26 17.07 2.58
C TRP A 194 14.64 15.97 1.72
N VAL A 195 15.24 14.79 1.72
CA VAL A 195 14.71 13.59 1.06
C VAL A 195 14.13 12.66 2.12
N THR A 196 12.83 12.31 1.99
CA THR A 196 12.14 11.56 3.05
C THR A 196 11.12 10.57 2.54
N TYR A 197 11.13 9.36 3.10
CA TYR A 197 10.05 8.38 3.01
C TYR A 197 9.08 8.53 4.17
N CYS A 198 7.78 8.50 3.88
CA CYS A 198 6.75 8.45 4.92
C CYS A 198 6.56 7.04 5.50
N GLY A 199 6.96 6.00 4.77
CA GLY A 199 6.61 4.62 5.06
C GLY A 199 5.14 4.31 4.79
N SER A 200 4.75 3.05 4.91
CA SER A 200 3.35 2.64 4.72
C SER A 200 2.46 3.00 5.91
N THR A 201 1.15 3.16 5.65
CA THR A 201 0.15 3.46 6.68
C THR A 201 -0.30 2.23 7.45
N GLU A 202 -0.20 1.04 6.84
CA GLU A 202 -0.51 -0.25 7.47
C GLU A 202 0.63 -1.24 7.14
N ARG A 203 0.78 -2.32 7.93
CA ARG A 203 1.79 -3.35 7.72
C ARG A 203 1.42 -4.22 6.52
N ALA A 204 2.16 -4.08 5.43
CA ALA A 204 2.02 -4.89 4.23
C ALA A 204 2.86 -6.18 4.29
N SER A 205 3.87 -6.25 5.18
CA SER A 205 4.77 -7.39 5.32
C SER A 205 4.99 -7.80 6.77
N ALA A 206 5.27 -9.09 6.99
CA ALA A 206 5.70 -9.64 8.27
C ALA A 206 7.02 -9.05 8.81
N SER A 207 7.83 -8.46 7.95
CA SER A 207 9.08 -7.80 8.33
C SER A 207 8.91 -6.38 8.85
N GLU A 208 7.75 -5.78 8.65
CA GLU A 208 7.46 -4.41 9.03
C GLU A 208 7.03 -4.31 10.50
N ARG A 209 8.03 -4.33 11.39
CA ARG A 209 7.80 -4.34 12.86
C ARG A 209 7.57 -2.97 13.47
N ASP A 210 8.07 -1.92 12.80
CA ASP A 210 7.98 -0.55 13.30
C ASP A 210 6.53 -0.03 13.26
N ASP A 211 6.26 0.99 14.07
CA ASP A 211 4.97 1.67 14.08
C ASP A 211 4.68 2.32 12.73
N ARG A 212 3.45 2.15 12.26
CA ARG A 212 2.95 2.76 11.03
C ARG A 212 2.55 4.20 11.25
N GLY A 213 2.49 4.98 10.17
CA GLY A 213 2.15 6.40 10.30
C GLY A 213 2.53 7.20 9.07
N TYR A 214 2.62 8.50 9.24
CA TYR A 214 2.88 9.47 8.18
C TYR A 214 3.78 10.60 8.68
N ASN A 215 4.28 11.40 7.76
CA ASN A 215 5.06 12.60 8.08
C ASN A 215 4.17 13.85 8.06
N ILE A 216 4.44 14.79 8.96
CA ILE A 216 3.94 16.16 8.91
C ILE A 216 5.12 17.02 8.47
N VAL A 217 4.98 17.70 7.34
CA VAL A 217 6.01 18.54 6.74
C VAL A 217 5.57 19.99 6.82
N HIS A 218 6.43 20.82 7.39
CA HIS A 218 6.24 22.27 7.43
C HIS A 218 7.26 22.94 6.52
N PHE A 219 6.77 23.71 5.56
CA PHE A 219 7.54 24.54 4.68
C PHE A 219 7.53 25.99 5.20
N SER A 220 8.70 26.51 5.53
CA SER A 220 8.95 27.87 5.99
C SER A 220 10.36 28.27 5.54
N ASP A 221 11.04 29.16 6.26
CA ASP A 221 12.45 29.47 6.00
C ASP A 221 13.35 28.21 6.04
N ASP A 222 12.94 27.19 6.84
CA ASP A 222 13.54 25.87 6.93
C ASP A 222 12.43 24.82 6.81
N VAL A 223 12.67 23.70 6.09
CA VAL A 223 11.76 22.56 6.03
C VAL A 223 11.91 21.69 7.29
N THR A 224 10.81 21.44 7.98
CA THR A 224 10.82 20.55 9.14
C THR A 224 9.90 19.37 8.93
N ILE A 225 10.38 18.16 9.26
CA ILE A 225 9.68 16.90 9.09
C ILE A 225 9.51 16.23 10.46
N THR A 226 8.28 15.97 10.85
CA THR A 226 7.95 15.23 12.07
C THR A 226 7.08 14.03 11.71
N ARG A 227 7.30 12.89 12.41
CA ARG A 227 6.50 11.70 12.18
C ARG A 227 5.39 11.59 13.21
N ARG A 228 4.19 11.19 12.76
CA ARG A 228 3.07 10.79 13.62
C ARG A 228 2.71 9.34 13.37
N GLY A 229 2.66 8.54 14.44
CA GLY A 229 2.15 7.16 14.41
C GLY A 229 0.63 7.13 14.36
N ILE A 230 0.08 6.10 13.73
CA ILE A 230 -1.35 5.79 13.73
C ILE A 230 -1.58 4.41 14.35
N PRO A 231 -2.71 4.19 15.03
CA PRO A 231 -3.07 2.87 15.50
C PRO A 231 -3.39 1.94 14.32
N THR A 232 -2.77 0.78 14.33
CA THR A 232 -3.00 -0.29 13.35
C THR A 232 -3.31 -1.58 14.12
N ARG A 233 -3.75 -2.63 13.40
CA ARG A 233 -3.93 -3.95 14.00
C ARG A 233 -2.63 -4.46 14.61
N ASP A 234 -2.72 -5.14 15.75
CA ASP A 234 -1.58 -5.70 16.43
C ASP A 234 -0.99 -6.90 15.70
N PHE A 235 0.35 -6.94 15.67
CA PHE A 235 1.14 -8.04 15.12
C PHE A 235 1.98 -8.63 16.24
N GLU A 236 1.67 -9.87 16.61
CA GLU A 236 2.37 -10.60 17.67
C GLU A 236 3.45 -11.52 17.08
N TYR A 237 4.68 -11.32 17.50
CA TYR A 237 5.84 -12.08 17.01
C TYR A 237 6.29 -13.09 18.06
N VAL A 238 5.81 -14.33 17.93
CA VAL A 238 6.10 -15.42 18.87
C VAL A 238 7.28 -16.25 18.36
N SER A 239 8.38 -16.28 19.12
CA SER A 239 9.55 -17.10 18.80
C SER A 239 9.68 -18.22 19.82
N VAL A 240 9.75 -19.47 19.33
CA VAL A 240 9.81 -20.66 20.16
C VAL A 240 11.00 -21.53 19.75
N THR A 241 11.91 -21.79 20.68
CA THR A 241 12.96 -22.79 20.49
C THR A 241 12.54 -24.06 21.22
N LEU A 242 12.49 -25.18 20.50
CA LEU A 242 12.12 -26.51 21.01
C LEU A 242 13.37 -27.35 21.27
N GLY A 243 13.42 -27.97 22.45
CA GLY A 243 14.40 -29.03 22.74
C GLY A 243 13.90 -30.40 22.25
N GLU A 244 14.75 -31.45 22.35
CA GLU A 244 14.46 -32.84 21.90
C GLU A 244 13.14 -33.40 22.46
N ASP A 245 12.82 -33.08 23.74
CA ASP A 245 11.64 -33.59 24.45
C ASP A 245 10.43 -32.65 24.36
N ASP A 246 10.58 -31.46 23.77
CA ASP A 246 9.52 -30.48 23.66
C ASP A 246 8.53 -30.80 22.54
N GLY A 247 7.25 -30.62 22.84
CA GLY A 247 6.15 -30.82 21.91
C GLY A 247 5.28 -29.56 21.76
N ILE A 248 4.10 -29.77 21.19
CA ILE A 248 3.11 -28.71 20.91
C ILE A 248 2.75 -27.87 22.15
N ASP A 249 2.80 -28.45 23.35
CA ASP A 249 2.42 -27.75 24.56
C ASP A 249 3.38 -26.59 24.87
N ARG A 250 4.67 -26.75 24.55
CA ARG A 250 5.66 -25.65 24.68
C ARG A 250 5.30 -24.46 23.76
N VAL A 251 4.87 -24.75 22.54
CA VAL A 251 4.43 -23.71 21.58
C VAL A 251 3.15 -23.03 22.07
N ARG A 252 2.19 -23.81 22.56
CA ARG A 252 0.94 -23.28 23.12
C ARG A 252 1.16 -22.40 24.34
N ASP A 253 2.09 -22.77 25.22
CA ASP A 253 2.42 -21.95 26.37
C ASP A 253 3.07 -20.64 25.94
N ALA A 254 3.94 -20.64 24.92
CA ALA A 254 4.53 -19.44 24.37
C ALA A 254 3.46 -18.50 23.77
N ILE A 255 2.50 -19.04 23.00
CA ILE A 255 1.42 -18.23 22.41
C ILE A 255 0.55 -17.59 23.53
N ARG A 256 0.31 -18.29 24.63
CA ARG A 256 -0.50 -17.77 25.76
C ARG A 256 0.17 -16.60 26.50
N GLU A 257 1.44 -16.34 26.30
CA GLU A 257 2.15 -15.21 26.90
C GLU A 257 1.81 -13.87 26.20
N TYR A 258 1.14 -13.93 25.02
CA TYR A 258 0.78 -12.78 24.20
C TYR A 258 -0.74 -12.56 24.20
N ASP A 259 -1.15 -11.32 24.02
CA ASP A 259 -2.55 -10.99 23.71
C ASP A 259 -2.77 -11.15 22.21
N VAL A 260 -3.32 -12.31 21.83
CA VAL A 260 -3.48 -12.68 20.42
C VAL A 260 -4.88 -12.37 19.88
N GLU A 261 -5.80 -11.86 20.71
CA GLU A 261 -7.16 -11.61 20.28
C GLU A 261 -7.22 -10.56 19.16
N ASP A 262 -7.86 -10.90 18.05
CA ASP A 262 -8.03 -10.07 16.84
C ASP A 262 -6.70 -9.57 16.24
N SER A 263 -5.57 -10.22 16.54
CA SER A 263 -4.23 -9.86 16.06
C SER A 263 -3.73 -10.78 14.94
N VAL A 264 -2.69 -10.33 14.23
CA VAL A 264 -1.91 -11.18 13.30
C VAL A 264 -0.76 -11.79 14.08
N VAL A 265 -0.76 -13.13 14.24
CA VAL A 265 0.24 -13.86 15.02
C VAL A 265 1.26 -14.53 14.10
N LEU A 266 2.51 -14.11 14.21
CA LEU A 266 3.63 -14.62 13.42
C LEU A 266 4.51 -15.49 14.32
N ILE A 267 4.49 -16.81 14.10
CA ILE A 267 5.12 -17.80 14.97
C ILE A 267 6.34 -18.39 14.26
N SER A 268 7.52 -18.20 14.84
CA SER A 268 8.76 -18.85 14.40
C SER A 268 9.11 -19.99 15.34
N ILE A 269 9.29 -21.18 14.80
CA ILE A 269 9.65 -22.38 15.55
C ILE A 269 11.05 -22.82 15.11
N GLU A 270 11.96 -22.95 16.07
CA GLU A 270 13.35 -23.38 15.87
C GLU A 270 13.67 -24.56 16.81
N GLY A 271 14.82 -25.24 16.60
CA GLY A 271 15.28 -26.33 17.46
C GLY A 271 14.90 -27.72 16.94
N GLU A 272 14.68 -28.70 17.85
CA GLU A 272 14.67 -30.12 17.53
C GLU A 272 13.32 -30.85 17.70
N GLY A 273 12.33 -30.26 18.37
CA GLY A 273 11.04 -30.91 18.71
C GLY A 273 10.32 -31.55 17.52
N LYS A 274 10.03 -32.87 17.57
CA LYS A 274 9.58 -33.67 16.43
C LYS A 274 8.05 -33.71 16.24
N ASP A 275 7.28 -33.57 17.30
CA ASP A 275 5.82 -33.82 17.29
C ASP A 275 4.95 -32.57 17.04
N VAL A 276 5.56 -31.47 16.57
CA VAL A 276 4.83 -30.22 16.32
C VAL A 276 4.60 -30.08 14.81
N THR A 277 3.33 -29.99 14.42
CA THR A 277 2.94 -29.71 13.04
C THR A 277 2.44 -28.26 12.93
N PRO A 278 2.90 -27.46 11.94
CA PRO A 278 2.46 -26.08 11.75
C PRO A 278 0.94 -25.91 11.76
N ALA A 279 0.19 -26.79 11.10
CA ALA A 279 -1.27 -26.70 11.05
C ALA A 279 -1.95 -26.78 12.44
N ARG A 280 -1.39 -27.57 13.38
CA ARG A 280 -1.94 -27.65 14.75
C ARG A 280 -1.61 -26.43 15.60
N VAL A 281 -0.50 -25.75 15.28
CA VAL A 281 -0.12 -24.49 15.91
C VAL A 281 -1.03 -23.38 15.39
N GLU A 282 -1.27 -23.33 14.08
CA GLU A 282 -2.21 -22.41 13.45
C GLU A 282 -3.62 -22.55 14.04
N GLU A 283 -4.15 -23.77 14.08
CA GLU A 283 -5.45 -24.07 14.67
C GLU A 283 -5.54 -23.55 16.11
N PHE A 284 -4.51 -23.79 16.93
CA PHE A 284 -4.49 -23.33 18.31
C PHE A 284 -4.46 -21.81 18.43
N ALA A 285 -3.67 -21.10 17.62
CA ALA A 285 -3.62 -19.64 17.64
C ALA A 285 -4.97 -19.02 17.23
N LEU A 286 -5.62 -19.59 16.20
CA LEU A 286 -6.97 -19.18 15.78
C LEU A 286 -8.04 -19.48 16.86
N GLU A 287 -7.97 -20.64 17.54
CA GLU A 287 -8.83 -20.96 18.69
C GLU A 287 -8.60 -20.01 19.88
N ALA A 288 -7.39 -19.49 20.02
CA ALA A 288 -7.04 -18.52 21.07
C ALA A 288 -7.51 -17.08 20.73
N GLY A 289 -8.08 -16.85 19.55
CA GLY A 289 -8.65 -15.57 19.14
C GLY A 289 -7.87 -14.79 18.10
N ALA A 290 -6.75 -15.32 17.59
CA ALA A 290 -6.00 -14.68 16.53
C ALA A 290 -6.85 -14.53 15.26
N LEU A 291 -6.78 -13.36 14.61
CA LEU A 291 -7.38 -13.15 13.30
C LEU A 291 -6.68 -13.98 12.22
N VAL A 292 -5.35 -13.96 12.26
CA VAL A 292 -4.47 -14.68 11.34
C VAL A 292 -3.33 -15.29 12.13
N ALA A 293 -2.95 -16.53 11.81
CA ALA A 293 -1.73 -17.14 12.30
C ALA A 293 -0.85 -17.57 11.13
N ARG A 294 0.45 -17.27 11.21
CA ARG A 294 1.45 -17.71 10.23
C ARG A 294 2.62 -18.34 10.93
N ILE A 295 2.93 -19.58 10.52
CA ILE A 295 3.97 -20.38 11.16
C ILE A 295 5.15 -20.52 10.21
N THR A 296 6.33 -20.09 10.66
CA THR A 296 7.62 -20.34 10.01
C THR A 296 8.34 -21.43 10.81
N ASP A 297 8.39 -22.64 10.29
CA ASP A 297 9.07 -23.76 10.91
C ASP A 297 10.50 -23.85 10.36
N ARG A 298 11.48 -23.51 11.20
CA ARG A 298 12.92 -23.53 10.88
C ARG A 298 13.65 -24.66 11.59
N ARG A 299 12.93 -25.64 12.12
CA ARG A 299 13.55 -26.77 12.80
C ARG A 299 14.35 -27.60 11.81
N GLU A 300 15.55 -28.02 12.24
CA GLU A 300 16.32 -29.05 11.57
C GLU A 300 15.62 -30.40 11.80
N ILE A 301 14.62 -30.71 10.99
CA ILE A 301 14.06 -32.04 10.95
C ILE A 301 15.10 -32.89 10.24
N GLU A 302 15.84 -33.71 11.00
CA GLU A 302 16.57 -34.82 10.40
C GLU A 302 15.52 -35.68 9.68
N ALA A 303 15.27 -35.38 8.40
CA ALA A 303 14.68 -36.36 7.53
C ALA A 303 15.57 -37.60 7.69
N GLU A 304 15.01 -38.77 8.01
CA GLU A 304 15.68 -40.05 7.78
C GLU A 304 15.97 -40.05 6.27
N ALA A 305 17.05 -39.38 5.91
CA ALA A 305 17.53 -39.26 4.56
C ALA A 305 18.34 -40.49 4.30
N ASP A 306 17.85 -41.38 3.48
CA ASP A 306 18.71 -42.02 2.52
C ASP A 306 19.63 -40.92 1.89
N GLU A 307 20.88 -40.97 2.31
CA GLU A 307 22.09 -40.31 1.81
C GLU A 307 21.90 -39.29 0.66
N LEU A 308 21.59 -38.05 1.01
CA LEU A 308 22.01 -36.89 0.24
C LEU A 308 22.76 -35.94 1.17
N SER A 309 24.07 -36.13 1.25
CA SER A 309 24.95 -35.22 1.94
C SER A 309 25.04 -33.91 1.19
N VAL A 310 24.22 -32.93 1.56
CA VAL A 310 24.36 -31.57 1.09
C VAL A 310 24.72 -30.71 2.30
N SER A 311 25.97 -30.27 2.31
CA SER A 311 26.47 -29.30 3.28
C SER A 311 26.02 -27.89 2.81
N PHE A 312 25.04 -27.32 3.46
CA PHE A 312 24.60 -25.96 3.16
C PHE A 312 25.34 -24.96 4.05
N ALA A 313 26.18 -24.15 3.42
CA ALA A 313 26.81 -23.01 4.09
C ALA A 313 25.87 -21.79 4.13
N ASP A 314 24.90 -21.74 3.21
CA ASP A 314 23.90 -20.66 3.06
C ASP A 314 22.65 -21.22 2.39
N PRO A 315 21.43 -21.01 2.95
CA PRO A 315 20.17 -21.43 2.31
C PRO A 315 19.99 -20.90 0.88
N ASP A 316 20.43 -19.68 0.61
CA ASP A 316 20.37 -19.08 -0.72
C ASP A 316 21.28 -19.79 -1.72
N ASP A 317 22.45 -20.25 -1.30
CA ASP A 317 23.37 -21.02 -2.15
C ASP A 317 22.81 -22.40 -2.48
N ALA A 318 22.09 -23.03 -1.53
CA ALA A 318 21.43 -24.30 -1.75
C ALA A 318 20.31 -24.19 -2.80
N VAL A 319 19.50 -23.16 -2.71
CA VAL A 319 18.42 -22.93 -3.67
C VAL A 319 18.99 -22.59 -5.04
N ARG A 320 20.03 -21.74 -5.13
CA ARG A 320 20.75 -21.47 -6.39
C ARG A 320 21.30 -22.73 -7.04
N GLN A 321 21.88 -23.61 -6.23
CA GLN A 321 22.42 -24.86 -6.74
C GLN A 321 21.27 -25.73 -7.29
N ARG A 322 20.16 -25.81 -6.57
CA ARG A 322 19.00 -26.59 -7.02
C ARG A 322 18.36 -26.05 -8.29
N VAL A 323 18.26 -24.72 -8.41
CA VAL A 323 17.75 -24.05 -9.62
C VAL A 323 18.67 -24.35 -10.81
N ARG A 324 20.00 -24.31 -10.65
CA ARG A 324 20.95 -24.67 -11.70
C ARG A 324 20.82 -26.14 -12.15
N GLU A 325 20.56 -27.06 -11.23
CA GLU A 325 20.36 -28.50 -11.50
C GLU A 325 19.04 -28.79 -12.24
N MET A 326 18.10 -27.84 -12.28
CA MET A 326 16.80 -28.01 -12.95
C MET A 326 16.87 -27.92 -14.48
N GLY A 327 18.01 -27.56 -15.07
CA GLY A 327 18.18 -27.47 -16.53
C GLY A 327 17.30 -26.39 -17.14
N LEU A 328 17.03 -25.32 -16.43
CA LEU A 328 16.21 -24.20 -16.90
C LEU A 328 16.95 -23.39 -17.97
N SER A 329 16.20 -22.59 -18.72
CA SER A 329 16.77 -21.67 -19.71
C SER A 329 17.62 -20.58 -19.06
N GLU A 330 18.50 -19.93 -19.84
CA GLU A 330 19.34 -18.82 -19.39
C GLU A 330 18.46 -17.68 -18.82
N ALA A 331 17.38 -17.31 -19.51
CA ALA A 331 16.43 -16.32 -19.04
C ALA A 331 15.78 -16.69 -17.69
N ALA A 332 15.50 -17.98 -17.44
CA ALA A 332 14.96 -18.42 -16.15
C ALA A 332 15.94 -18.28 -15.00
N HIS A 333 17.25 -18.47 -15.27
CA HIS A 333 18.30 -18.25 -14.26
C HIS A 333 18.48 -16.76 -13.95
N GLU A 334 18.47 -15.90 -14.97
CA GLU A 334 18.50 -14.44 -14.78
C GLU A 334 17.30 -13.94 -13.96
N LEU A 335 16.10 -14.48 -14.20
CA LEU A 335 14.90 -14.16 -13.41
C LEU A 335 15.01 -14.65 -11.96
N ASP A 336 15.56 -15.83 -11.72
CA ASP A 336 15.81 -16.32 -10.35
C ASP A 336 16.76 -15.38 -9.59
N GLU A 337 17.82 -14.90 -10.24
CA GLU A 337 18.75 -13.94 -9.64
C GLU A 337 18.07 -12.59 -9.37
N LEU A 338 17.23 -12.09 -10.28
CA LEU A 338 16.47 -10.85 -10.12
C LEU A 338 15.52 -10.92 -8.91
N VAL A 339 14.76 -12.02 -8.80
CA VAL A 339 13.84 -12.24 -7.67
C VAL A 339 14.57 -12.30 -6.34
N ARG A 340 15.75 -12.97 -6.29
CA ARG A 340 16.56 -13.08 -5.06
C ARG A 340 17.28 -11.79 -4.68
N ALA A 341 17.63 -10.96 -5.67
CA ALA A 341 18.23 -9.66 -5.42
C ALA A 341 17.25 -8.68 -4.78
N SER A 342 15.94 -8.91 -4.97
CA SER A 342 14.90 -8.07 -4.38
C SER A 342 14.75 -8.39 -2.89
N LYS A 343 15.20 -7.46 -2.05
CA LYS A 343 15.20 -7.60 -0.58
C LYS A 343 14.17 -6.71 0.12
N VAL A 344 13.41 -5.93 -0.64
CA VAL A 344 12.37 -5.04 -0.13
C VAL A 344 11.03 -5.75 -0.21
N ALA A 345 10.31 -5.77 0.89
CA ALA A 345 8.93 -6.27 0.90
C ALA A 345 8.10 -5.41 -0.06
N ASP A 346 7.35 -6.08 -0.93
CA ASP A 346 6.48 -5.43 -1.93
C ASP A 346 7.21 -4.56 -2.97
N SER A 347 8.51 -4.76 -3.12
CA SER A 347 9.29 -4.09 -4.15
C SER A 347 8.82 -4.48 -5.57
N ASN A 348 9.19 -3.66 -6.53
CA ASN A 348 8.92 -3.75 -7.96
C ASN A 348 9.34 -5.08 -8.66
N VAL A 349 9.48 -6.19 -7.92
CA VAL A 349 9.94 -7.49 -8.46
C VAL A 349 9.13 -7.88 -9.68
N ARG A 350 7.81 -7.73 -9.63
CA ARG A 350 6.94 -8.09 -10.74
C ARG A 350 7.19 -7.21 -11.97
N ALA A 351 7.28 -5.89 -11.77
CA ALA A 351 7.54 -4.96 -12.87
C ALA A 351 8.95 -5.19 -13.44
N ALA A 352 9.95 -5.43 -12.59
CA ALA A 352 11.30 -5.75 -13.01
C ALA A 352 11.37 -7.08 -13.79
N ILE A 353 10.59 -8.10 -13.39
CA ILE A 353 10.46 -9.36 -14.14
C ILE A 353 9.80 -9.12 -15.50
N GLU A 354 8.67 -8.42 -15.55
CA GLU A 354 7.95 -8.13 -16.79
C GLU A 354 8.84 -7.35 -17.77
N ASP A 355 9.60 -6.39 -17.29
CA ASP A 355 10.53 -5.58 -18.07
C ASP A 355 11.73 -6.40 -18.57
N HIS A 356 12.38 -7.15 -17.67
CA HIS A 356 13.48 -8.05 -18.04
C HIS A 356 13.06 -9.08 -19.09
N VAL A 357 11.89 -9.70 -18.92
CA VAL A 357 11.33 -10.65 -19.89
C VAL A 357 11.08 -9.96 -21.24
N SER A 358 10.50 -8.76 -21.22
CA SER A 358 10.22 -8.01 -22.45
C SER A 358 11.49 -7.63 -23.20
N THR A 359 12.50 -7.16 -22.47
CA THR A 359 13.82 -6.81 -23.03
C THR A 359 14.52 -8.06 -23.59
N ARG A 360 14.52 -9.15 -22.82
CA ARG A 360 15.19 -10.40 -23.23
C ARG A 360 14.52 -11.04 -24.45
N ILE A 361 13.19 -10.97 -24.57
CA ILE A 361 12.46 -11.40 -25.78
C ILE A 361 12.86 -10.57 -27.01
N ALA A 362 13.07 -9.26 -26.82
CA ALA A 362 13.46 -8.37 -27.92
C ALA A 362 14.90 -8.64 -28.39
N ASP A 363 15.81 -8.98 -27.47
CA ASP A 363 17.23 -9.17 -27.75
C ASP A 363 17.57 -10.59 -28.20
N ASP A 364 17.06 -11.60 -27.52
CA ASP A 364 17.37 -13.01 -27.76
C ASP A 364 16.26 -13.96 -27.30
N VAL A 365 15.33 -14.29 -28.17
CA VAL A 365 14.27 -15.27 -27.90
C VAL A 365 14.83 -16.66 -27.55
N GLY A 366 16.03 -17.01 -28.07
CA GLY A 366 16.70 -18.30 -27.80
C GLY A 366 17.08 -18.49 -26.34
N ALA A 367 17.25 -17.40 -25.57
CA ALA A 367 17.53 -17.47 -24.14
C ALA A 367 16.44 -18.15 -23.28
N PHE A 368 15.24 -18.34 -23.85
CA PHE A 368 14.12 -19.04 -23.22
C PHE A 368 14.07 -20.54 -23.55
N GLU A 369 14.95 -21.04 -24.42
CA GLU A 369 15.04 -22.47 -24.68
C GLU A 369 15.76 -23.19 -23.53
N PRO A 370 15.28 -24.38 -23.10
CA PRO A 370 15.96 -25.16 -22.08
C PRO A 370 17.40 -25.50 -22.50
N MET A 371 18.34 -25.39 -21.57
CA MET A 371 19.71 -25.83 -21.84
C MET A 371 19.73 -27.36 -22.01
N GLU A 372 20.16 -27.84 -23.17
CA GLU A 372 20.38 -29.27 -23.37
C GLU A 372 21.45 -29.75 -22.40
N GLY A 373 21.05 -30.56 -21.41
CA GLY A 373 21.96 -31.13 -20.43
C GLY A 373 23.02 -32.03 -21.09
N GLU A 374 24.27 -31.67 -20.95
CA GLU A 374 25.36 -32.63 -21.19
C GLU A 374 25.29 -33.76 -20.18
N GLY A 375 24.89 -34.94 -20.63
CA GLY A 375 25.17 -36.18 -19.92
C GLY A 375 23.99 -37.05 -19.53
N SER A 376 23.42 -37.80 -20.46
CA SER A 376 23.05 -39.19 -20.18
C SER A 376 23.46 -40.05 -21.36
N GLU A 377 24.58 -40.72 -21.23
CA GLU A 377 24.89 -41.86 -22.08
C GLU A 377 23.77 -42.90 -21.94
N SER A 378 23.04 -43.09 -23.03
CA SER A 378 22.08 -44.16 -23.16
C SER A 378 22.81 -45.51 -23.24
N THR A 379 22.63 -46.32 -22.24
CA THR A 379 22.84 -47.78 -22.38
C THR A 379 21.61 -48.33 -23.07
N ASP A 380 21.82 -48.71 -24.33
CA ASP A 380 20.87 -49.56 -25.09
C ASP A 380 20.71 -50.89 -24.41
N GLU A 381 19.53 -51.20 -23.87
CA GLU A 381 19.03 -52.55 -23.73
C GLU A 381 17.75 -52.70 -24.57
N GLU A 382 17.88 -53.42 -25.66
CA GLU A 382 16.80 -53.88 -26.53
C GLU A 382 15.81 -54.75 -25.76
N SER A 383 14.53 -54.34 -25.75
CA SER A 383 13.42 -55.31 -25.59
C SER A 383 12.30 -54.95 -26.55
N GLU A 384 12.15 -55.80 -27.56
CA GLU A 384 11.02 -55.83 -28.49
C GLU A 384 9.70 -56.04 -27.73
N THR A 385 8.69 -55.22 -27.98
CA THR A 385 7.29 -55.64 -28.16
C THR A 385 6.45 -54.56 -28.84
N ASP A 386 6.05 -54.91 -30.02
CA ASP A 386 4.72 -54.85 -30.67
C ASP A 386 3.91 -53.51 -30.64
N GLY A 387 3.61 -53.13 -31.89
CA GLY A 387 3.03 -51.89 -32.34
C GLY A 387 1.56 -51.60 -31.95
N SER A 388 1.29 -50.33 -31.95
CA SER A 388 0.10 -49.77 -32.63
C SER A 388 0.26 -48.29 -32.89
N ASP A 389 0.17 -47.95 -34.16
CA ASP A 389 0.12 -46.61 -34.75
C ASP A 389 -0.95 -45.73 -34.15
N ILE A 390 -0.59 -44.50 -33.71
CA ILE A 390 -1.46 -43.35 -33.83
C ILE A 390 -0.59 -42.15 -34.31
N SER A 391 -0.65 -41.91 -35.63
CA SER A 391 -0.13 -40.72 -36.25
C SER A 391 -1.07 -39.54 -36.06
N VAL A 392 -0.61 -38.46 -35.40
CA VAL A 392 -1.26 -37.14 -35.45
C VAL A 392 -0.39 -36.23 -36.27
N SER A 393 -0.84 -35.98 -37.51
CA SER A 393 -0.26 -35.00 -38.41
C SER A 393 -0.80 -33.61 -38.11
N VAL A 394 0.10 -32.66 -37.79
CA VAL A 394 -0.20 -31.23 -37.78
C VAL A 394 0.10 -30.68 -39.16
N SER A 395 -0.89 -30.16 -39.87
CA SER A 395 -0.73 -29.37 -41.07
C SER A 395 -1.30 -27.96 -40.84
N SER A 396 -0.46 -27.01 -41.16
CA SER A 396 -0.67 -25.55 -41.12
C SER A 396 -1.49 -25.04 -42.31
N SER A 397 -2.45 -24.11 -42.03
CA SER A 397 -2.86 -22.90 -42.77
C SER A 397 -3.49 -23.00 -44.20
N PRO A 398 -4.11 -21.95 -44.73
CA PRO A 398 -5.01 -20.91 -44.16
C PRO A 398 -6.30 -20.70 -45.02
N GLU A 399 -7.12 -19.73 -44.53
CA GLU A 399 -8.10 -18.90 -45.29
C GLU A 399 -9.56 -19.38 -45.46
N ASP A 400 -10.38 -18.43 -45.10
CA ASP A 400 -11.55 -17.82 -45.73
C ASP A 400 -12.95 -18.15 -45.15
N GLY A 401 -13.61 -17.04 -44.89
CA GLY A 401 -14.86 -16.76 -44.26
C GLY A 401 -16.09 -17.59 -44.67
N THR A 402 -16.98 -17.68 -43.75
CA THR A 402 -18.43 -17.37 -43.98
C THR A 402 -19.22 -17.56 -42.66
N ALA A 403 -20.05 -16.59 -42.39
CA ALA A 403 -21.02 -16.59 -41.30
C ALA A 403 -22.09 -17.65 -41.51
N VAL A 404 -22.42 -18.39 -40.42
CA VAL A 404 -23.72 -19.06 -40.29
C VAL A 404 -24.23 -18.85 -38.86
N ALA A 405 -25.40 -18.21 -38.78
CA ALA A 405 -26.24 -18.11 -37.63
C ALA A 405 -26.80 -19.49 -37.27
N VAL A 406 -26.83 -19.83 -35.99
CA VAL A 406 -27.68 -20.89 -35.46
C VAL A 406 -28.44 -20.38 -34.27
N GLU A 407 -29.77 -20.45 -34.42
CA GLU A 407 -30.84 -20.13 -33.50
C GLU A 407 -30.79 -20.89 -32.17
N SER A 408 -31.27 -20.20 -31.17
CA SER A 408 -31.66 -20.70 -29.86
C SER A 408 -32.86 -21.68 -29.94
N THR A 409 -32.82 -22.77 -29.23
CA THR A 409 -34.06 -23.44 -28.76
C THR A 409 -33.96 -23.65 -27.27
N ALA A 410 -34.87 -22.95 -26.61
CA ALA A 410 -35.28 -23.19 -25.22
C ALA A 410 -36.02 -24.52 -25.12
N ASP A 411 -35.79 -25.22 -24.04
CA ASP A 411 -36.79 -26.18 -23.52
C ASP A 411 -36.80 -26.12 -22.00
N SER A 412 -37.94 -25.67 -21.48
CA SER A 412 -38.37 -25.79 -20.10
C SER A 412 -39.42 -26.86 -20.04
N PRO A 413 -39.57 -27.58 -18.94
CA PRO A 413 -40.91 -28.02 -18.56
C PRO A 413 -41.39 -27.35 -17.28
N ALA A 414 -42.64 -26.93 -17.39
CA ALA A 414 -43.49 -26.34 -16.38
C ALA A 414 -44.14 -27.41 -15.48
N ASP A 415 -44.53 -26.90 -14.31
CA ASP A 415 -45.81 -27.06 -13.65
C ASP A 415 -46.02 -28.25 -12.70
N ASP A 416 -46.31 -28.01 -11.49
CA ASP A 416 -47.62 -28.24 -10.88
C ASP A 416 -47.80 -27.51 -9.54
N GLY A 417 -48.94 -26.83 -9.41
CA GLY A 417 -49.33 -25.98 -8.33
C GLY A 417 -49.93 -26.70 -7.12
N SER A 418 -50.08 -25.97 -6.06
CA SER A 418 -51.29 -25.95 -5.22
C SER A 418 -51.26 -24.79 -4.22
N GLU A 419 -52.34 -24.09 -4.23
CA GLU A 419 -52.80 -22.98 -3.36
C GLU A 419 -53.02 -23.38 -1.91
N VAL A 420 -53.31 -22.32 -1.14
CA VAL A 420 -54.09 -22.17 0.12
C VAL A 420 -53.18 -21.87 1.31
N GLY A 421 -53.16 -20.67 1.92
CA GLY A 421 -54.20 -19.85 2.40
C GLY A 421 -53.85 -19.24 3.76
N SER A 422 -54.23 -18.01 3.98
CA SER A 422 -54.62 -17.36 5.24
C SER A 422 -53.53 -16.75 6.14
N GLN A 423 -53.55 -15.44 6.09
CA GLN A 423 -53.67 -14.41 7.14
C GLN A 423 -53.57 -14.91 8.59
N ASP A 424 -52.63 -14.30 9.36
CA ASP A 424 -53.08 -13.69 10.62
C ASP A 424 -52.08 -12.58 11.05
N SER A 425 -52.68 -11.41 11.28
CA SER A 425 -52.11 -10.24 11.88
C SER A 425 -52.05 -10.39 13.39
N ILE A 426 -50.94 -10.03 14.06
CA ILE A 426 -50.99 -9.64 15.47
C ILE A 426 -50.11 -8.38 15.65
N GLU A 427 -50.81 -7.30 15.91
CA GLU A 427 -50.30 -6.10 16.58
C GLU A 427 -49.95 -6.37 18.04
N GLY A 428 -49.04 -5.56 18.55
CA GLY A 428 -48.84 -5.30 19.99
C GLY A 428 -47.39 -5.29 20.36
N SER A 429 -46.80 -4.35 20.88
CA SER A 429 -47.13 -3.27 21.78
C SER A 429 -45.82 -2.67 22.25
N ILE A 430 -45.75 -1.40 22.21
CA ILE A 430 -44.70 -0.52 22.73
C ILE A 430 -44.59 -0.70 24.26
N ALA A 431 -43.36 -0.79 24.78
CA ALA A 431 -43.09 -0.48 26.18
C ALA A 431 -41.80 0.32 26.30
N GLU A 432 -42.01 1.60 26.49
CA GLU A 432 -41.10 2.59 27.08
C GLU A 432 -40.68 2.17 28.50
N SER A 433 -39.39 2.31 28.83
CA SER A 433 -38.99 2.47 30.22
C SER A 433 -37.81 3.41 30.29
N GLN A 434 -38.08 4.52 30.96
CA GLN A 434 -37.15 5.57 31.36
C GLN A 434 -36.34 5.19 32.64
N PRO A 435 -35.38 6.03 33.05
CA PRO A 435 -34.18 5.68 33.80
C PRO A 435 -34.38 5.71 35.33
N VAL A 436 -33.52 5.00 36.02
CA VAL A 436 -33.44 5.07 37.51
C VAL A 436 -32.14 5.73 37.90
N GLU A 437 -32.25 6.93 38.47
CA GLU A 437 -31.25 7.53 39.36
C GLU A 437 -31.24 6.78 40.72
N SER A 438 -30.06 6.61 41.27
CA SER A 438 -29.92 6.47 42.71
C SER A 438 -28.52 6.85 43.15
N SER A 439 -28.52 7.92 43.92
CA SER A 439 -27.50 8.49 44.79
C SER A 439 -27.08 7.57 45.93
N ALA A 440 -25.87 7.73 46.44
CA ALA A 440 -25.49 8.09 47.81
C ALA A 440 -24.04 7.72 48.14
N ASP A 441 -23.24 8.69 48.44
CA ASP A 441 -22.54 9.02 49.66
C ASP A 441 -21.68 7.94 50.38
N ALA A 442 -20.42 8.28 50.58
CA ALA A 442 -19.72 8.34 51.87
C ALA A 442 -18.23 8.68 51.69
N GLU A 443 -17.89 9.82 52.14
CA GLU A 443 -16.87 10.32 53.01
C GLU A 443 -15.80 9.34 53.55
N SER A 444 -14.53 9.80 53.55
CA SER A 444 -13.69 10.00 54.73
C SER A 444 -12.22 10.28 54.34
N THR A 445 -11.74 11.51 54.53
CA THR A 445 -10.69 12.00 55.46
C THR A 445 -9.33 11.21 55.42
N ALA A 446 -8.16 11.79 55.42
CA ALA A 446 -7.54 12.90 56.10
C ALA A 446 -6.12 13.14 55.54
N GLU A 447 -5.70 14.40 55.45
CA GLU A 447 -4.60 15.07 56.18
C GLU A 447 -3.19 14.45 55.97
N THR A 448 -2.12 15.16 55.79
CA THR A 448 -1.57 16.41 56.27
C THR A 448 -0.28 16.77 55.56
N GLU A 449 -0.01 18.00 55.47
CA GLU A 449 1.08 18.94 55.76
C GLU A 449 2.17 19.07 54.69
N SER A 450 2.36 20.27 54.14
CA SER A 450 2.88 21.55 54.61
C SER A 450 4.40 21.65 54.50
N THR A 451 4.86 22.61 53.78
CA THR A 451 5.74 23.74 54.08
C THR A 451 6.21 24.34 52.78
N ASP A 452 5.87 25.58 52.39
CA ASP A 452 6.30 26.91 52.82
C ASP A 452 7.75 27.22 52.42
N ASP A 453 7.90 28.24 51.62
CA ASP A 453 8.67 29.47 51.77
C ASP A 453 8.78 30.18 50.40
N THR A 454 8.08 31.26 50.22
CA THR A 454 8.39 32.71 50.24
C THR A 454 9.65 33.16 49.49
N GLU A 455 9.51 34.08 48.61
CA GLU A 455 9.81 35.51 48.60
C GLU A 455 9.75 36.00 47.12
N SER A 456 8.92 36.89 46.66
CA SER A 456 8.67 38.29 46.91
C SER A 456 9.62 39.23 46.12
N MET A 457 8.99 40.24 45.57
CA MET A 457 9.45 41.56 45.12
C MET A 457 9.85 41.68 43.62
N ASP A 458 9.51 42.69 42.89
CA ASP A 458 8.68 43.89 43.03
C ASP A 458 8.72 44.65 41.68
N GLU A 459 7.59 45.21 41.35
CA GLU A 459 7.30 46.51 40.81
C GLU A 459 8.22 47.14 39.72
N THR A 460 7.65 47.63 38.72
CA THR A 460 7.18 48.97 38.34
C THR A 460 7.08 49.00 36.82
N GLY A 461 6.12 49.52 36.15
CA GLY A 461 5.29 50.66 36.29
C GLY A 461 5.26 51.45 34.99
N SER A 462 4.09 51.88 34.62
CA SER A 462 3.78 53.15 33.96
C SER A 462 3.59 53.16 32.44
N THR A 463 2.34 53.17 32.02
CA THR A 463 1.51 54.30 31.56
C THR A 463 1.82 54.95 30.20
N GLY A 464 0.74 55.17 29.52
CA GLY A 464 0.51 56.30 28.59
C GLY A 464 0.07 55.82 27.21
N ASP A 465 -1.07 55.91 26.89
CA ASP A 465 -2.12 56.90 26.65
C ASP A 465 -2.27 57.20 25.16
N ALA A 466 -3.43 56.88 24.67
CA ALA A 466 -4.47 57.65 24.04
C ALA A 466 -4.35 58.13 22.59
N ALA A 467 -5.43 57.86 21.92
CA ALA A 467 -6.19 58.70 20.97
C ALA A 467 -5.63 58.79 19.53
N SER A 468 -6.38 58.81 18.51
CA SER A 468 -7.79 58.94 18.14
C SER A 468 -7.87 58.93 16.62
N ALA A 469 -8.96 58.32 16.15
CA ALA A 469 -9.84 58.75 15.02
C ALA A 469 -9.20 59.50 13.83
N ASP A 470 -9.51 59.03 12.62
CA ASP A 470 -10.43 59.75 11.75
C ASP A 470 -10.88 58.88 10.55
N ASP A 471 -12.05 58.98 10.31
CA ASP A 471 -13.07 58.76 9.35
C ASP A 471 -12.72 59.27 7.96
N SER A 472 -13.02 58.53 6.91
CA SER A 472 -13.63 59.09 5.70
C SER A 472 -14.13 58.01 4.74
N ASP A 473 -15.44 57.90 4.67
CA ASP A 473 -16.28 57.43 3.57
C ASP A 473 -15.83 58.01 2.22
N VAL A 474 -15.93 57.23 1.16
CA VAL A 474 -16.50 57.64 -0.12
C VAL A 474 -17.15 56.42 -0.84
N GLU A 475 -18.42 56.67 -1.15
CA GLU A 475 -19.37 55.87 -1.89
C GLU A 475 -19.01 55.52 -3.34
N ALA A 476 -19.53 54.38 -3.79
CA ALA A 476 -20.37 54.08 -4.94
C ALA A 476 -20.05 54.68 -6.32
N GLU A 477 -20.03 53.82 -7.32
CA GLU A 477 -21.01 53.84 -8.39
C GLU A 477 -20.92 52.59 -9.29
N SER A 478 -22.07 52.04 -9.50
CA SER A 478 -22.59 51.10 -10.49
C SER A 478 -22.30 51.54 -11.94
N ASP A 479 -22.10 50.59 -12.83
CA ASP A 479 -22.88 50.54 -14.06
C ASP A 479 -22.92 49.14 -14.67
N ALA A 480 -24.12 48.84 -15.09
CA ALA A 480 -24.61 47.61 -15.70
C ALA A 480 -24.61 47.72 -17.25
N ALA A 481 -24.88 46.57 -17.83
CA ALA A 481 -25.35 46.31 -19.21
C ALA A 481 -24.24 45.79 -20.16
N ASP A 482 -24.45 44.82 -21.02
CA ASP A 482 -25.63 44.22 -21.62
C ASP A 482 -25.21 42.94 -22.42
N ALA A 483 -26.02 41.95 -22.33
CA ALA A 483 -26.66 41.07 -23.27
C ALA A 483 -25.91 40.38 -24.45
N ALA A 484 -26.30 39.13 -24.57
CA ALA A 484 -26.69 38.31 -25.74
C ALA A 484 -25.55 37.51 -26.36
N ASP A 485 -25.68 36.27 -26.63
CA ASP A 485 -26.62 35.41 -27.31
C ASP A 485 -25.95 34.04 -27.49
N GLY A 486 -26.51 33.01 -27.12
CA GLY A 486 -27.11 31.81 -27.61
C GLY A 486 -26.34 31.07 -28.71
N THR A 487 -25.99 29.82 -28.40
CA THR A 487 -26.38 28.70 -29.27
C THR A 487 -26.23 27.37 -28.53
N ASP A 488 -27.37 26.72 -28.35
CA ASP A 488 -27.57 25.30 -28.11
C ASP A 488 -26.74 24.44 -29.07
N GLY A 489 -26.01 23.48 -28.50
CA GLY A 489 -25.40 22.37 -29.22
C GLY A 489 -25.63 21.08 -28.43
N GLN A 490 -26.84 20.54 -28.53
CA GLN A 490 -27.18 19.19 -28.10
C GLN A 490 -26.37 18.19 -28.95
N VAL A 491 -25.46 17.48 -28.36
CA VAL A 491 -24.77 16.33 -28.98
C VAL A 491 -25.43 15.06 -28.46
N SER A 492 -26.00 14.33 -29.41
CA SER A 492 -26.73 13.07 -29.25
C SER A 492 -25.82 11.93 -28.90
N MET A 493 -26.29 11.01 -28.05
CA MET A 493 -25.65 9.84 -27.44
C MET A 493 -25.56 8.64 -28.40
N GLU A 494 -25.46 8.82 -29.70
CA GLU A 494 -25.49 7.72 -30.69
C GLU A 494 -24.17 7.46 -31.45
N ASP A 495 -23.08 8.13 -31.13
CA ASP A 495 -21.81 7.97 -31.88
C ASP A 495 -20.70 7.15 -31.15
N TYR A 496 -21.05 6.33 -30.17
CA TYR A 496 -20.13 5.35 -29.59
C TYR A 496 -20.81 4.00 -29.34
N LEU A 497 -21.01 3.25 -30.41
CA LEU A 497 -21.10 1.79 -30.38
C LEU A 497 -20.01 1.20 -31.29
#